data_890c85dd4a05b51e8eee9ec431b4fc17
#
_entry.id   890c85dd4a05b51e8eee9ec431b4fc17
#
_cell.length_a   1.000
_cell.length_b   1.000
_cell.length_c   1.000
_cell.angle_alpha   90.00
_cell.angle_beta   90.00
_cell.angle_gamma   90.00
#
_symmetry.space_group_name_H-M   'P 1'
#
loop_
_entity.id
_entity.type
_entity.pdbx_description
1 polymer ?
#
loop_
_entity_poly.entity_id
_entity_poly.type
_entity_poly.pdbx_seq_one_letter_code
_entity_poly.pdbx_strand_id
1 'polypeptide(L)'
;MDGGKMEERVQNTISEEDWFRNKVYWLSFLFSLLVVWAHSLNGELFVTGEQELETVQQLEHLAASQLAQIAVPGFFMISAYLFYRNFQLNSLFSKWRSRSRTILLPYLLWNSLYYGAYAAATRIPAICQIIGKPPVPLTAGEFLKALLHYGYNPVFWYLFQLILLILLAPVLYVLLKKNVRGLLFQLFLILCLWKGVSFPWLNLDALFYYSAAAFFALRREQLGNYLERRPAESLKERWKHLFIQITILSFFFWLLQITGLPAAPLHGHPLHTVLTRLWGVCTAVCLIRIIPLPPAADLIKNSFFLYAVHFPWIRLLNKTAALILPSTPASALFMFILMPVFIIIITCIISSSMKKIFPGTYFVLSGGRGR
;
A
#
# COMPACT_ATOMS: atom_id res chain seq x y z
N MET A 1 38.94 -7.83 -34.46
CA MET A 1 37.51 -7.48 -34.61
C MET A 1 36.66 -8.01 -33.44
N ASP A 2 37.19 -8.02 -32.23
CA ASP A 2 36.47 -8.61 -31.05
C ASP A 2 36.27 -7.63 -29.87
N GLY A 3 36.85 -6.43 -29.96
CA GLY A 3 36.71 -5.39 -28.92
C GLY A 3 35.33 -4.70 -28.89
N GLY A 4 34.69 -4.53 -30.05
CA GLY A 4 33.39 -3.82 -30.13
C GLY A 4 32.21 -4.64 -29.60
N LYS A 5 32.27 -5.95 -29.64
CA LYS A 5 31.21 -6.84 -29.08
C LYS A 5 31.28 -6.98 -27.58
N MET A 6 32.43 -6.73 -26.97
CA MET A 6 32.60 -6.74 -25.53
C MET A 6 32.11 -5.44 -24.88
N GLU A 7 32.32 -4.29 -25.51
CA GLU A 7 31.83 -2.99 -25.03
C GLU A 7 30.31 -2.86 -25.18
N GLU A 8 29.69 -3.41 -26.22
CA GLU A 8 28.22 -3.43 -26.38
C GLU A 8 27.53 -4.33 -25.34
N ARG A 9 28.19 -5.39 -24.83
CA ARG A 9 27.68 -6.23 -23.74
C ARG A 9 27.75 -5.55 -22.38
N VAL A 10 28.65 -4.62 -22.17
CA VAL A 10 28.82 -3.89 -20.89
C VAL A 10 27.81 -2.73 -20.77
N GLN A 11 27.32 -2.17 -21.87
CA GLN A 11 26.41 -1.03 -21.86
C GLN A 11 24.94 -1.35 -21.56
N ASN A 12 24.52 -2.62 -21.46
CA ASN A 12 23.11 -2.98 -21.30
C ASN A 12 22.76 -3.83 -20.06
N THR A 13 23.64 -3.94 -19.08
CA THR A 13 23.29 -4.56 -17.79
C THR A 13 22.77 -3.51 -16.83
N ILE A 14 21.45 -3.38 -16.76
CA ILE A 14 20.78 -2.67 -15.65
C ILE A 14 21.37 -3.19 -14.34
N SER A 15 21.86 -2.31 -13.47
CA SER A 15 22.44 -2.69 -12.18
C SER A 15 21.45 -3.52 -11.35
N GLU A 16 21.94 -4.37 -10.44
CA GLU A 16 21.07 -5.14 -9.54
C GLU A 16 20.20 -4.21 -8.69
N GLU A 17 20.74 -3.07 -8.27
CA GLU A 17 19.99 -2.04 -7.53
C GLU A 17 18.89 -1.41 -8.39
N ASP A 18 19.15 -1.09 -9.65
CA ASP A 18 18.13 -0.51 -10.55
C ASP A 18 17.04 -1.55 -10.87
N TRP A 19 17.42 -2.81 -11.07
CA TRP A 19 16.46 -3.89 -11.24
C TRP A 19 15.56 -4.03 -10.01
N PHE A 20 16.14 -4.08 -8.81
CA PHE A 20 15.40 -4.17 -7.55
C PHE A 20 14.48 -2.95 -7.37
N ARG A 21 14.99 -1.72 -7.59
CA ARG A 21 14.18 -0.50 -7.51
C ARG A 21 13.02 -0.51 -8.50
N ASN A 22 13.24 -1.00 -9.72
CA ASN A 22 12.16 -1.14 -10.70
C ASN A 22 11.06 -2.08 -10.20
N LYS A 23 11.41 -3.22 -9.59
CA LYS A 23 10.44 -4.14 -8.99
C LYS A 23 9.65 -3.50 -7.84
N VAL A 24 10.33 -2.73 -6.98
CA VAL A 24 9.68 -1.99 -5.88
C VAL A 24 8.70 -0.95 -6.42
N TYR A 25 9.02 -0.24 -7.50
CA TYR A 25 8.11 0.73 -8.13
C TYR A 25 6.85 0.05 -8.66
N TRP A 26 6.99 -1.04 -9.42
CA TRP A 26 5.88 -1.80 -9.96
C TRP A 26 5.00 -2.41 -8.87
N LEU A 27 5.61 -2.97 -7.82
CA LEU A 27 4.88 -3.54 -6.70
C LEU A 27 4.11 -2.46 -5.92
N SER A 28 4.73 -1.29 -5.70
CA SER A 28 4.07 -0.15 -5.05
C SER A 28 2.92 0.39 -5.89
N PHE A 29 3.08 0.43 -7.21
CA PHE A 29 2.01 0.85 -8.12
C PHE A 29 0.84 -0.15 -8.11
N LEU A 30 1.12 -1.46 -8.18
CA LEU A 30 0.11 -2.50 -8.04
C LEU A 30 -0.68 -2.34 -6.74
N PHE A 31 -0.01 -2.18 -5.61
CA PHE A 31 -0.67 -1.96 -4.33
C PHE A 31 -1.49 -0.66 -4.31
N SER A 32 -1.03 0.40 -4.98
CA SER A 32 -1.83 1.63 -5.10
C SER A 32 -3.13 1.40 -5.90
N LEU A 33 -3.10 0.60 -6.96
CA LEU A 33 -4.30 0.22 -7.71
C LEU A 33 -5.26 -0.62 -6.88
N LEU A 34 -4.73 -1.57 -6.10
CA LEU A 34 -5.55 -2.36 -5.17
C LEU A 34 -6.21 -1.48 -4.10
N VAL A 35 -5.52 -0.45 -3.58
CA VAL A 35 -6.14 0.53 -2.67
C VAL A 35 -7.27 1.29 -3.34
N VAL A 36 -7.13 1.65 -4.63
CA VAL A 36 -8.23 2.28 -5.39
C VAL A 36 -9.43 1.34 -5.42
N TRP A 37 -9.26 0.07 -5.76
CA TRP A 37 -10.35 -0.90 -5.75
C TRP A 37 -10.98 -1.09 -4.36
N ALA A 38 -10.17 -1.16 -3.30
CA ALA A 38 -10.68 -1.27 -1.93
C ALA A 38 -11.64 -0.14 -1.53
N HIS A 39 -11.52 1.04 -2.18
CA HIS A 39 -12.36 2.21 -1.91
C HIS A 39 -13.43 2.47 -2.98
N SER A 40 -13.52 1.62 -4.01
CA SER A 40 -14.38 1.83 -5.18
C SER A 40 -15.79 1.26 -5.05
N LEU A 41 -16.12 0.61 -3.93
CA LEU A 41 -17.46 0.04 -3.67
C LEU A 41 -18.54 1.08 -3.95
N ASN A 42 -19.53 0.69 -4.75
CA ASN A 42 -20.56 1.63 -5.20
C ASN A 42 -21.94 1.00 -5.44
N GLY A 43 -22.12 -0.30 -5.22
CA GLY A 43 -23.37 -1.03 -5.49
C GLY A 43 -24.60 -0.31 -4.94
N GLU A 44 -24.54 0.21 -3.72
CA GLU A 44 -25.64 0.95 -3.08
C GLU A 44 -26.04 2.26 -3.79
N LEU A 45 -25.17 2.82 -4.63
CA LEU A 45 -25.46 4.04 -5.38
C LEU A 45 -26.23 3.77 -6.69
N PHE A 46 -26.14 2.55 -7.22
CA PHE A 46 -26.67 2.19 -8.54
C PHE A 46 -27.79 1.17 -8.49
N VAL A 47 -27.91 0.37 -7.43
CA VAL A 47 -28.82 -0.76 -7.39
C VAL A 47 -29.81 -0.61 -6.24
N THR A 48 -31.10 -0.72 -6.56
CA THR A 48 -32.21 -0.58 -5.59
C THR A 48 -32.84 -1.93 -5.23
N GLY A 49 -32.72 -2.97 -6.08
CA GLY A 49 -33.23 -4.31 -5.83
C GLY A 49 -32.33 -5.08 -4.87
N GLU A 50 -32.88 -5.67 -3.79
CA GLU A 50 -32.09 -6.37 -2.76
C GLU A 50 -31.23 -7.52 -3.33
N GLN A 51 -31.82 -8.39 -4.16
CA GLN A 51 -31.12 -9.55 -4.73
C GLN A 51 -30.02 -9.15 -5.71
N GLU A 52 -30.26 -8.12 -6.54
CA GLU A 52 -29.28 -7.59 -7.48
C GLU A 52 -28.14 -6.89 -6.73
N LEU A 53 -28.48 -6.13 -5.68
CA LEU A 53 -27.51 -5.45 -4.82
C LEU A 53 -26.60 -6.46 -4.11
N GLU A 54 -27.18 -7.54 -3.56
CA GLU A 54 -26.38 -8.60 -2.91
C GLU A 54 -25.39 -9.21 -3.90
N THR A 55 -25.80 -9.49 -5.14
CA THR A 55 -24.93 -10.05 -6.19
C THR A 55 -23.77 -9.09 -6.52
N VAL A 56 -24.07 -7.80 -6.70
CA VAL A 56 -23.03 -6.77 -6.96
C VAL A 56 -22.09 -6.66 -5.79
N GLN A 57 -22.61 -6.58 -4.57
CA GLN A 57 -21.78 -6.49 -3.37
C GLN A 57 -20.88 -7.70 -3.17
N GLN A 58 -21.33 -8.92 -3.49
CA GLN A 58 -20.48 -10.12 -3.43
C GLN A 58 -19.27 -10.01 -4.38
N LEU A 59 -19.47 -9.54 -5.62
CA LEU A 59 -18.40 -9.34 -6.59
C LEU A 59 -17.44 -8.22 -6.18
N GLU A 60 -17.98 -7.10 -5.73
CA GLU A 60 -17.19 -5.98 -5.22
C GLU A 60 -16.36 -6.40 -4.00
N HIS A 61 -16.94 -7.13 -3.05
CA HIS A 61 -16.27 -7.61 -1.86
C HIS A 61 -15.18 -8.64 -2.16
N LEU A 62 -15.35 -9.50 -3.16
CA LEU A 62 -14.29 -10.42 -3.57
C LEU A 62 -13.01 -9.66 -3.98
N ALA A 63 -13.15 -8.61 -4.77
CA ALA A 63 -12.01 -7.81 -5.20
C ALA A 63 -11.51 -6.88 -4.09
N ALA A 64 -12.40 -6.13 -3.44
CA ALA A 64 -12.05 -5.09 -2.47
C ALA A 64 -11.66 -5.65 -1.10
N SER A 65 -12.37 -6.66 -0.59
CA SER A 65 -12.19 -7.18 0.77
C SER A 65 -11.28 -8.39 0.86
N GLN A 66 -10.97 -9.05 -0.27
CA GLN A 66 -10.01 -10.17 -0.29
C GLN A 66 -8.73 -9.79 -1.02
N LEU A 67 -8.80 -9.53 -2.33
CA LEU A 67 -7.60 -9.26 -3.12
C LEU A 67 -6.93 -7.93 -2.75
N ALA A 68 -7.69 -6.85 -2.64
CA ALA A 68 -7.15 -5.52 -2.40
C ALA A 68 -6.57 -5.35 -0.98
N GLN A 69 -6.98 -6.18 -0.03
CA GLN A 69 -6.52 -6.09 1.36
C GLN A 69 -5.05 -6.44 1.58
N ILE A 70 -4.35 -6.98 0.58
CA ILE A 70 -2.90 -7.20 0.64
C ILE A 70 -2.09 -5.89 0.45
N ALA A 71 -2.71 -4.83 -0.05
CA ALA A 71 -2.02 -3.59 -0.44
C ALA A 71 -1.35 -2.89 0.74
N VAL A 72 -2.08 -2.64 1.82
CA VAL A 72 -1.57 -1.93 3.00
C VAL A 72 -0.50 -2.75 3.74
N PRO A 73 -0.69 -4.05 4.02
CA PRO A 73 0.39 -4.92 4.47
C PRO A 73 1.63 -4.85 3.60
N GLY A 74 1.46 -4.91 2.28
CA GLY A 74 2.55 -4.80 1.32
C GLY A 74 3.32 -3.48 1.43
N PHE A 75 2.63 -2.36 1.60
CA PHE A 75 3.27 -1.07 1.82
C PHE A 75 4.06 -1.00 3.13
N PHE A 76 3.55 -1.57 4.24
CA PHE A 76 4.30 -1.68 5.48
C PHE A 76 5.55 -2.52 5.28
N MET A 77 5.45 -3.66 4.61
CA MET A 77 6.57 -4.56 4.36
C MET A 77 7.63 -3.91 3.45
N ILE A 78 7.24 -3.27 2.34
CA ILE A 78 8.16 -2.53 1.46
C ILE A 78 8.87 -1.42 2.25
N SER A 79 8.12 -0.63 3.00
CA SER A 79 8.66 0.50 3.76
C SER A 79 9.67 0.04 4.82
N ALA A 80 9.37 -1.04 5.54
CA ALA A 80 10.26 -1.65 6.51
C ALA A 80 11.52 -2.22 5.85
N TYR A 81 11.36 -3.00 4.77
CA TYR A 81 12.51 -3.57 4.07
C TYR A 81 13.48 -2.49 3.59
N LEU A 82 12.98 -1.45 2.90
CA LEU A 82 13.79 -0.33 2.42
C LEU A 82 14.42 0.50 3.56
N PHE A 83 13.78 0.54 4.72
CA PHE A 83 14.33 1.25 5.88
C PHE A 83 15.46 0.45 6.54
N TYR A 84 15.29 -0.87 6.72
CA TYR A 84 16.20 -1.71 7.51
C TYR A 84 17.27 -2.41 6.69
N ARG A 85 17.18 -2.52 5.36
CA ARG A 85 18.17 -3.25 4.54
C ARG A 85 19.62 -2.77 4.69
N ASN A 86 19.82 -1.50 5.04
CA ASN A 86 21.14 -0.90 5.32
C ASN A 86 21.09 -0.13 6.65
N PHE A 87 20.40 -0.67 7.64
CA PHE A 87 20.20 0.04 8.90
C PHE A 87 21.32 -0.24 9.89
N GLN A 88 21.89 0.85 10.44
CA GLN A 88 22.79 0.87 11.58
C GLN A 88 22.32 1.97 12.54
N LEU A 89 22.56 1.82 13.84
CA LEU A 89 22.11 2.81 14.83
C LEU A 89 22.70 4.21 14.59
N ASN A 90 23.95 4.29 14.13
CA ASN A 90 24.58 5.56 13.75
C ASN A 90 23.89 6.24 12.54
N SER A 91 23.19 5.52 11.70
CA SER A 91 22.41 6.05 10.56
C SER A 91 21.00 6.50 10.93
N LEU A 92 20.54 6.27 12.17
CA LEU A 92 19.16 6.51 12.60
C LEU A 92 18.69 7.94 12.33
N PHE A 93 19.46 8.93 12.77
CA PHE A 93 19.09 10.34 12.61
C PHE A 93 19.01 10.75 11.13
N SER A 94 19.94 10.29 10.31
CA SER A 94 19.93 10.52 8.85
C SER A 94 18.68 9.92 8.21
N LYS A 95 18.31 8.68 8.61
CA LYS A 95 17.10 8.03 8.13
C LYS A 95 15.84 8.74 8.60
N TRP A 96 15.76 9.17 9.86
CA TRP A 96 14.63 9.97 10.34
C TRP A 96 14.49 11.29 9.60
N ARG A 97 15.59 12.02 9.38
CA ARG A 97 15.60 13.26 8.58
C ARG A 97 15.09 13.02 7.14
N SER A 98 15.53 11.93 6.53
CA SER A 98 15.04 11.54 5.21
C SER A 98 13.53 11.24 5.23
N ARG A 99 13.05 10.45 6.20
CA ARG A 99 11.64 10.08 6.31
C ARG A 99 10.73 11.23 6.72
N SER A 100 11.24 12.18 7.51
CA SER A 100 10.50 13.42 7.81
C SER A 100 10.18 14.20 6.53
N ARG A 101 11.11 14.28 5.58
CA ARG A 101 10.90 14.97 4.30
C ARG A 101 10.02 14.18 3.33
N THR A 102 10.11 12.84 3.33
CA THR A 102 9.45 12.01 2.31
C THR A 102 8.13 11.39 2.77
N ILE A 103 7.81 11.43 4.07
CA ILE A 103 6.59 10.85 4.65
C ILE A 103 5.89 11.85 5.55
N LEU A 104 6.56 12.38 6.61
CA LEU A 104 5.90 13.24 7.60
C LEU A 104 5.45 14.58 6.99
N LEU A 105 6.32 15.26 6.25
CA LEU A 105 5.96 16.51 5.60
C LEU A 105 4.83 16.35 4.58
N PRO A 106 4.86 15.39 3.64
CA PRO A 106 3.71 15.09 2.80
C PRO A 106 2.43 14.76 3.59
N TYR A 107 2.54 13.96 4.66
CA TYR A 107 1.41 13.63 5.53
C TYR A 107 0.72 14.88 6.09
N LEU A 108 1.49 15.81 6.65
CA LEU A 108 0.97 17.06 7.22
C LEU A 108 0.35 17.94 6.13
N LEU A 109 1.03 18.11 5.00
CA LEU A 109 0.54 18.96 3.91
C LEU A 109 -0.74 18.41 3.27
N TRP A 110 -0.81 17.11 3.00
CA TRP A 110 -2.01 16.51 2.45
C TRP A 110 -3.19 16.61 3.42
N ASN A 111 -3.01 16.34 4.71
CA ASN A 111 -4.07 16.49 5.70
C ASN A 111 -4.55 17.94 5.79
N SER A 112 -3.65 18.94 5.71
CA SER A 112 -4.00 20.35 5.65
C SER A 112 -4.80 20.69 4.39
N LEU A 113 -4.38 20.17 3.22
CA LEU A 113 -5.09 20.39 1.96
C LEU A 113 -6.49 19.76 1.97
N TYR A 114 -6.62 18.54 2.50
CA TYR A 114 -7.93 17.89 2.63
C TYR A 114 -8.86 18.66 3.57
N TYR A 115 -8.36 19.09 4.73
CA TYR A 115 -9.14 19.94 5.63
C TYR A 115 -9.59 21.23 4.97
N GLY A 116 -8.66 21.95 4.33
CA GLY A 116 -8.97 23.19 3.61
C GLY A 116 -9.97 23.00 2.47
N ALA A 117 -9.79 21.93 1.68
CA ALA A 117 -10.69 21.59 0.59
C ALA A 117 -12.11 21.24 1.08
N TYR A 118 -12.25 20.45 2.14
CA TYR A 118 -13.54 20.15 2.75
C TYR A 118 -14.17 21.40 3.37
N ALA A 119 -13.38 22.22 4.05
CA ALA A 119 -13.86 23.46 4.63
C ALA A 119 -14.38 24.42 3.57
N ALA A 120 -13.72 24.57 2.44
CA ALA A 120 -14.18 25.36 1.31
C ALA A 120 -15.42 24.73 0.64
N ALA A 121 -15.36 23.45 0.32
CA ALA A 121 -16.41 22.74 -0.39
C ALA A 121 -17.75 22.72 0.37
N THR A 122 -17.71 22.55 1.69
CA THR A 122 -18.94 22.55 2.53
C THR A 122 -19.57 23.94 2.71
N ARG A 123 -18.91 25.00 2.25
CA ARG A 123 -19.48 26.37 2.22
C ARG A 123 -20.14 26.75 0.90
N ILE A 124 -19.97 25.93 -0.13
CA ILE A 124 -20.65 26.09 -1.42
C ILE A 124 -21.94 25.26 -1.39
N PRO A 125 -23.16 25.87 -1.43
CA PRO A 125 -24.42 25.17 -1.20
C PRO A 125 -24.62 23.93 -2.08
N ALA A 126 -24.35 24.02 -3.38
CA ALA A 126 -24.46 22.91 -4.31
C ALA A 126 -23.52 21.73 -3.98
N ILE A 127 -22.30 22.02 -3.57
CA ILE A 127 -21.31 21.00 -3.22
C ILE A 127 -21.60 20.42 -1.83
N CYS A 128 -22.06 21.25 -0.89
CA CYS A 128 -22.48 20.83 0.44
C CYS A 128 -23.59 19.78 0.39
N GLN A 129 -24.57 19.97 -0.50
CA GLN A 129 -25.65 19.00 -0.72
C GLN A 129 -25.12 17.66 -1.25
N ILE A 130 -24.18 17.67 -2.21
CA ILE A 130 -23.54 16.45 -2.75
C ILE A 130 -22.72 15.73 -1.67
N ILE A 131 -21.98 16.49 -0.84
CA ILE A 131 -21.16 15.93 0.24
C ILE A 131 -22.05 15.34 1.34
N GLY A 132 -23.21 15.95 1.62
CA GLY A 132 -24.17 15.51 2.64
C GLY A 132 -23.65 15.68 4.07
N LYS A 133 -22.81 16.70 4.33
CA LYS A 133 -22.25 16.99 5.65
C LYS A 133 -22.40 18.49 5.97
N PRO A 134 -22.55 18.86 7.27
CA PRO A 134 -22.59 20.26 7.67
C PRO A 134 -21.27 20.97 7.35
N PRO A 135 -21.26 22.31 7.31
CA PRO A 135 -20.05 23.09 7.10
C PRO A 135 -18.96 22.75 8.12
N VAL A 136 -17.77 22.47 7.61
CA VAL A 136 -16.60 22.11 8.45
C VAL A 136 -16.19 23.31 9.31
N PRO A 137 -16.06 23.16 10.65
CA PRO A 137 -15.63 24.25 11.51
C PRO A 137 -14.19 24.70 11.20
N LEU A 138 -13.97 26.03 11.14
CA LEU A 138 -12.63 26.62 10.99
C LEU A 138 -12.05 26.98 12.37
N THR A 139 -11.75 25.95 13.15
CA THR A 139 -11.15 26.08 14.48
C THR A 139 -9.79 25.42 14.56
N ALA A 140 -8.92 25.93 15.44
CA ALA A 140 -7.61 25.32 15.67
C ALA A 140 -7.72 23.87 16.15
N GLY A 141 -8.71 23.55 16.98
CA GLY A 141 -8.97 22.19 17.45
C GLY A 141 -9.33 21.24 16.31
N GLU A 142 -10.17 21.67 15.37
CA GLU A 142 -10.56 20.83 14.22
C GLU A 142 -9.39 20.67 13.22
N PHE A 143 -8.60 21.73 13.03
CA PHE A 143 -7.37 21.63 12.24
C PHE A 143 -6.36 20.66 12.86
N LEU A 144 -6.16 20.68 14.18
CA LEU A 144 -5.29 19.72 14.87
C LEU A 144 -5.80 18.28 14.74
N LYS A 145 -7.11 18.05 14.83
CA LYS A 145 -7.70 16.74 14.55
C LYS A 145 -7.42 16.29 13.11
N ALA A 146 -7.55 17.19 12.13
CA ALA A 146 -7.22 16.89 10.74
C ALA A 146 -5.76 16.45 10.58
N LEU A 147 -4.82 17.11 11.26
CA LEU A 147 -3.38 16.80 11.18
C LEU A 147 -3.01 15.53 11.95
N LEU A 148 -3.47 15.40 13.20
CA LEU A 148 -3.00 14.34 14.09
C LEU A 148 -3.81 13.04 13.93
N HIS A 149 -5.07 13.13 13.54
CA HIS A 149 -5.98 11.98 13.44
C HIS A 149 -6.55 11.77 12.02
N TYR A 150 -5.92 12.35 11.00
CA TYR A 150 -6.35 12.19 9.60
C TYR A 150 -7.88 12.31 9.40
N GLY A 151 -8.56 13.17 10.19
CA GLY A 151 -10.02 13.23 10.30
C GLY A 151 -10.76 13.51 8.99
N TYR A 152 -10.15 14.22 8.05
CA TYR A 152 -10.70 14.52 6.73
C TYR A 152 -10.10 13.66 5.61
N ASN A 153 -9.07 12.86 5.93
CA ASN A 153 -8.41 11.97 5.00
C ASN A 153 -8.22 10.58 5.62
N PRO A 154 -9.30 9.79 5.74
CA PRO A 154 -9.27 8.52 6.47
C PRO A 154 -8.25 7.52 5.92
N VAL A 155 -7.92 7.58 4.62
CA VAL A 155 -6.94 6.66 4.03
C VAL A 155 -5.51 6.88 4.56
N PHE A 156 -5.23 8.03 5.19
CA PHE A 156 -3.92 8.34 5.75
C PHE A 156 -3.63 7.68 7.12
N TRP A 157 -4.56 6.89 7.64
CA TRP A 157 -4.29 6.05 8.80
C TRP A 157 -3.03 5.18 8.62
N TYR A 158 -2.80 4.69 7.38
CA TYR A 158 -1.59 3.94 7.04
C TYR A 158 -0.32 4.77 7.24
N LEU A 159 -0.27 6.01 6.73
CA LEU A 159 0.90 6.89 6.89
C LEU A 159 1.13 7.26 8.35
N PHE A 160 0.06 7.49 9.11
CA PHE A 160 0.16 7.71 10.56
C PHE A 160 0.82 6.52 11.27
N GLN A 161 0.34 5.30 11.00
CA GLN A 161 0.93 4.09 11.55
C GLN A 161 2.39 3.92 11.10
N LEU A 162 2.70 4.21 9.85
CA LEU A 162 4.06 4.14 9.34
C LEU A 162 5.01 5.13 10.04
N ILE A 163 4.54 6.34 10.35
CA ILE A 163 5.31 7.34 11.11
C ILE A 163 5.61 6.80 12.52
N LEU A 164 4.62 6.25 13.22
CA LEU A 164 4.82 5.63 14.53
C LEU A 164 5.85 4.48 14.49
N LEU A 165 5.75 3.60 13.50
CA LEU A 165 6.67 2.47 13.33
C LEU A 165 8.11 2.93 13.01
N ILE A 166 8.28 4.02 12.25
CA ILE A 166 9.58 4.63 11.99
C ILE A 166 10.16 5.26 13.27
N LEU A 167 9.33 5.88 14.11
CA LEU A 167 9.77 6.40 15.41
C LEU A 167 10.20 5.28 16.36
N LEU A 168 9.53 4.13 16.31
CA LEU A 168 9.89 2.92 17.07
C LEU A 168 11.13 2.19 16.52
N ALA A 169 11.75 2.68 15.45
CA ALA A 169 12.87 2.01 14.79
C ALA A 169 14.02 1.57 15.71
N PRO A 170 14.50 2.35 16.70
CA PRO A 170 15.59 1.91 17.59
C PRO A 170 15.15 0.72 18.46
N VAL A 171 13.91 0.73 18.95
CA VAL A 171 13.35 -0.37 19.76
C VAL A 171 13.22 -1.63 18.92
N LEU A 172 12.63 -1.51 17.73
CA LEU A 172 12.49 -2.64 16.80
C LEU A 172 13.85 -3.19 16.38
N TYR A 173 14.85 -2.35 16.12
CA TYR A 173 16.20 -2.81 15.82
C TYR A 173 16.78 -3.66 16.95
N VAL A 174 16.68 -3.19 18.20
CA VAL A 174 17.16 -3.94 19.37
C VAL A 174 16.44 -5.28 19.50
N LEU A 175 15.14 -5.34 19.29
CA LEU A 175 14.35 -6.57 19.36
C LEU A 175 14.69 -7.54 18.21
N LEU A 176 14.86 -7.04 16.98
CA LEU A 176 15.00 -7.86 15.78
C LEU A 176 16.45 -8.22 15.42
N LYS A 177 17.45 -7.54 15.99
CA LYS A 177 18.87 -7.72 15.68
C LYS A 177 19.36 -9.15 15.87
N LYS A 178 18.95 -9.85 16.94
CA LYS A 178 19.34 -11.24 17.21
C LYS A 178 18.24 -12.20 16.70
N ASN A 179 18.64 -13.35 16.10
CA ASN A 179 17.72 -14.30 15.49
C ASN A 179 16.66 -14.79 16.47
N VAL A 180 17.09 -15.36 17.61
CA VAL A 180 16.18 -15.92 18.60
C VAL A 180 15.22 -14.86 19.15
N ARG A 181 15.74 -13.70 19.53
CA ARG A 181 14.92 -12.61 20.07
C ARG A 181 13.91 -12.08 19.04
N GLY A 182 14.33 -11.95 17.78
CA GLY A 182 13.44 -11.52 16.71
C GLY A 182 12.33 -12.54 16.45
N LEU A 183 12.63 -13.83 16.44
CA LEU A 183 11.63 -14.90 16.32
C LEU A 183 10.67 -14.92 17.51
N LEU A 184 11.17 -14.78 18.73
CA LEU A 184 10.34 -14.70 19.93
C LEU A 184 9.42 -13.48 19.90
N PHE A 185 9.92 -12.33 19.37
CA PHE A 185 9.10 -11.14 19.20
C PHE A 185 7.98 -11.36 18.16
N GLN A 186 8.27 -12.02 17.02
CA GLN A 186 7.24 -12.35 16.04
C GLN A 186 6.20 -13.31 16.63
N LEU A 187 6.65 -14.34 17.38
CA LEU A 187 5.74 -15.26 18.06
C LEU A 187 4.86 -14.55 19.09
N PHE A 188 5.43 -13.63 19.86
CA PHE A 188 4.66 -12.79 20.79
C PHE A 188 3.58 -11.96 20.06
N LEU A 189 3.89 -11.36 18.92
CA LEU A 189 2.90 -10.62 18.12
C LEU A 189 1.80 -11.55 17.60
N ILE A 190 2.14 -12.74 17.13
CA ILE A 190 1.17 -13.76 16.71
C ILE A 190 0.24 -14.13 17.87
N LEU A 191 0.76 -14.34 19.07
CA LEU A 191 -0.05 -14.64 20.26
C LEU A 191 -0.96 -13.46 20.64
N CYS A 192 -0.47 -12.21 20.52
CA CYS A 192 -1.30 -11.02 20.75
C CYS A 192 -2.44 -10.92 19.73
N LEU A 193 -2.15 -11.16 18.45
CA LEU A 193 -3.15 -11.19 17.37
C LEU A 193 -4.17 -12.31 17.59
N TRP A 194 -3.72 -13.48 18.03
CA TRP A 194 -4.61 -14.58 18.35
C TRP A 194 -5.54 -14.28 19.54
N LYS A 195 -5.04 -13.55 20.55
CA LYS A 195 -5.85 -13.10 21.68
C LYS A 195 -6.71 -11.87 21.40
N GLY A 196 -6.65 -11.31 20.19
CA GLY A 196 -7.38 -10.09 19.81
C GLY A 196 -6.95 -8.85 20.60
N VAL A 197 -5.67 -8.80 21.03
CA VAL A 197 -5.12 -7.64 21.73
C VAL A 197 -5.12 -6.43 20.80
N SER A 198 -5.55 -5.28 21.29
CA SER A 198 -5.56 -4.02 20.56
C SER A 198 -4.92 -2.89 21.36
N PHE A 199 -4.29 -1.95 20.70
CA PHE A 199 -3.73 -0.75 21.31
C PHE A 199 -4.40 0.50 20.71
N PRO A 200 -4.67 1.54 21.50
CA PRO A 200 -5.40 2.72 21.03
C PRO A 200 -4.72 3.46 19.88
N TRP A 201 -3.39 3.48 19.85
CA TRP A 201 -2.59 4.28 18.92
C TRP A 201 -1.79 3.47 17.92
N LEU A 202 -1.54 2.20 18.18
CA LEU A 202 -0.68 1.33 17.38
C LEU A 202 -1.48 0.14 16.86
N ASN A 203 -1.61 0.05 15.53
CA ASN A 203 -2.22 -1.10 14.90
C ASN A 203 -1.26 -2.30 14.95
N LEU A 204 -1.72 -3.39 15.57
CA LEU A 204 -0.90 -4.58 15.79
C LEU A 204 -0.58 -5.33 14.50
N ASP A 205 -1.52 -5.33 13.53
CA ASP A 205 -1.30 -5.91 12.20
C ASP A 205 -0.16 -5.17 11.48
N ALA A 206 -0.19 -3.82 11.53
CA ALA A 206 0.85 -2.99 10.95
C ALA A 206 2.23 -3.25 11.58
N LEU A 207 2.27 -3.38 12.91
CA LEU A 207 3.51 -3.72 13.65
C LEU A 207 4.03 -5.09 13.23
N PHE A 208 3.15 -6.08 13.10
CA PHE A 208 3.53 -7.44 12.67
C PHE A 208 4.14 -7.43 11.27
N TYR A 209 3.45 -6.89 10.25
CA TYR A 209 3.97 -6.84 8.88
C TYR A 209 5.27 -6.06 8.78
N TYR A 210 5.32 -4.90 9.43
CA TYR A 210 6.50 -4.04 9.43
C TYR A 210 7.70 -4.73 10.08
N SER A 211 7.51 -5.31 11.26
CA SER A 211 8.60 -5.99 11.99
C SER A 211 9.05 -7.29 11.32
N ALA A 212 8.14 -8.04 10.69
CA ALA A 212 8.49 -9.23 9.90
C ALA A 212 9.40 -8.86 8.73
N ALA A 213 9.06 -7.84 7.94
CA ALA A 213 9.89 -7.39 6.84
C ALA A 213 11.21 -6.76 7.31
N ALA A 214 11.21 -6.04 8.45
CA ALA A 214 12.43 -5.51 9.07
C ALA A 214 13.36 -6.65 9.53
N PHE A 215 12.82 -7.72 10.09
CA PHE A 215 13.57 -8.91 10.49
C PHE A 215 14.28 -9.56 9.29
N PHE A 216 13.58 -9.69 8.16
CA PHE A 216 14.13 -10.17 6.89
C PHE A 216 15.21 -9.22 6.35
N ALA A 217 14.96 -7.92 6.35
CA ALA A 217 15.88 -6.90 5.83
C ALA A 217 17.21 -6.89 6.57
N LEU A 218 17.18 -7.05 7.90
CA LEU A 218 18.38 -7.13 8.73
C LEU A 218 19.24 -8.39 8.46
N ARG A 219 18.68 -9.39 7.78
CA ARG A 219 19.32 -10.68 7.42
C ARG A 219 19.54 -10.84 5.92
N ARG A 220 19.36 -9.79 5.13
CA ARG A 220 19.42 -9.86 3.67
C ARG A 220 20.72 -10.51 3.15
N GLU A 221 21.87 -10.21 3.79
CA GLU A 221 23.16 -10.77 3.40
C GLU A 221 23.26 -12.27 3.72
N GLN A 222 22.75 -12.69 4.88
CA GLN A 222 22.67 -14.11 5.26
C GLN A 222 21.76 -14.89 4.31
N LEU A 223 20.76 -14.25 3.75
CA LEU A 223 19.83 -14.81 2.76
C LEU A 223 20.33 -14.63 1.31
N GLY A 224 21.62 -14.29 1.14
CA GLY A 224 22.24 -14.15 -0.19
C GLY A 224 21.65 -13.00 -1.02
N ASN A 225 21.07 -11.97 -0.39
CA ASN A 225 20.40 -10.85 -1.06
C ASN A 225 19.29 -11.31 -2.03
N TYR A 226 18.61 -12.41 -1.71
CA TYR A 226 17.66 -13.09 -2.58
C TYR A 226 16.64 -12.15 -3.25
N LEU A 227 16.08 -11.17 -2.52
CA LEU A 227 15.10 -10.23 -3.07
C LEU A 227 15.72 -9.16 -3.98
N GLU A 228 17.00 -8.88 -3.81
CA GLU A 228 17.70 -7.79 -4.50
C GLU A 228 18.42 -8.26 -5.76
N ARG A 229 18.74 -9.56 -5.88
CA ARG A 229 19.42 -10.15 -7.04
C ARG A 229 18.44 -10.53 -8.13
N ARG A 230 18.85 -10.24 -9.37
CA ARG A 230 18.16 -10.72 -10.57
C ARG A 230 18.24 -12.24 -10.65
N PRO A 231 17.12 -12.94 -10.90
CA PRO A 231 17.19 -14.38 -11.16
C PRO A 231 18.06 -14.67 -12.40
N ALA A 232 19.09 -15.50 -12.24
CA ALA A 232 19.98 -15.89 -13.32
C ALA A 232 19.35 -16.93 -14.28
N GLU A 233 18.26 -17.56 -13.85
CA GLU A 233 17.61 -18.66 -14.52
C GLU A 233 16.78 -18.24 -15.74
N SER A 234 16.56 -19.17 -16.65
CA SER A 234 15.63 -18.99 -17.78
C SER A 234 14.21 -18.70 -17.28
N LEU A 235 13.39 -18.08 -18.12
CA LEU A 235 12.00 -17.76 -17.75
C LEU A 235 11.22 -19.02 -17.34
N LYS A 236 11.45 -20.15 -18.02
CA LYS A 236 10.82 -21.44 -17.69
C LYS A 236 11.18 -21.94 -16.29
N GLU A 237 12.46 -21.87 -15.91
CA GLU A 237 12.91 -22.27 -14.56
C GLU A 237 12.36 -21.33 -13.49
N ARG A 238 12.27 -20.04 -13.77
CA ARG A 238 11.65 -19.06 -12.85
C ARG A 238 10.19 -19.39 -12.56
N TRP A 239 9.40 -19.73 -13.58
CA TRP A 239 8.00 -20.15 -13.41
C TRP A 239 7.89 -21.45 -12.63
N LYS A 240 8.78 -22.42 -12.87
CA LYS A 240 8.84 -23.66 -12.10
C LYS A 240 9.12 -23.40 -10.62
N HIS A 241 10.13 -22.56 -10.31
CA HIS A 241 10.46 -22.20 -8.94
C HIS A 241 9.32 -21.40 -8.28
N LEU A 242 8.66 -20.48 -9.00
CA LEU A 242 7.49 -19.80 -8.50
C LEU A 242 6.36 -20.77 -8.14
N PHE A 243 6.06 -21.71 -9.04
CA PHE A 243 5.03 -22.70 -8.79
C PHE A 243 5.33 -23.49 -7.51
N ILE A 244 6.58 -23.94 -7.34
CA ILE A 244 7.02 -24.63 -6.12
C ILE A 244 6.85 -23.72 -4.89
N GLN A 245 7.28 -22.46 -4.97
CA GLN A 245 7.18 -21.51 -3.84
C GLN A 245 5.71 -21.24 -3.47
N ILE A 246 4.85 -21.00 -4.46
CA ILE A 246 3.42 -20.78 -4.21
C ILE A 246 2.79 -22.07 -3.65
N THR A 247 3.15 -23.25 -4.17
CA THR A 247 2.62 -24.52 -3.66
C THR A 247 3.03 -24.74 -2.21
N ILE A 248 4.29 -24.49 -1.85
CA ILE A 248 4.76 -24.58 -0.47
C ILE A 248 4.02 -23.58 0.42
N LEU A 249 3.92 -22.32 0.01
CA LEU A 249 3.20 -21.28 0.77
C LEU A 249 1.71 -21.64 0.92
N SER A 250 1.08 -22.15 -0.14
CA SER A 250 -0.33 -22.56 -0.11
C SER A 250 -0.53 -23.80 0.75
N PHE A 251 0.43 -24.75 0.75
CA PHE A 251 0.39 -25.91 1.64
C PHE A 251 0.49 -25.51 3.10
N PHE A 252 1.43 -24.62 3.46
CA PHE A 252 1.52 -24.11 4.84
C PHE A 252 0.26 -23.34 5.24
N PHE A 253 -0.29 -22.53 4.32
CA PHE A 253 -1.55 -21.83 4.58
C PHE A 253 -2.73 -22.80 4.79
N TRP A 254 -2.83 -23.84 3.95
CA TRP A 254 -3.82 -24.90 4.09
C TRP A 254 -3.64 -25.68 5.37
N LEU A 255 -2.40 -26.00 5.75
CA LEU A 255 -2.11 -26.66 7.04
C LEU A 255 -2.58 -25.83 8.23
N LEU A 256 -2.36 -24.51 8.19
CA LEU A 256 -2.88 -23.59 9.20
C LEU A 256 -4.42 -23.58 9.26
N GLN A 257 -5.10 -23.81 8.14
CA GLN A 257 -6.55 -23.92 8.08
C GLN A 257 -7.08 -25.21 8.72
N ILE A 258 -6.40 -26.35 8.48
CA ILE A 258 -6.83 -27.69 8.96
C ILE A 258 -6.44 -27.92 10.41
N THR A 259 -5.29 -27.47 10.82
CA THR A 259 -4.85 -27.62 12.22
C THR A 259 -5.71 -26.78 13.16
N GLY A 260 -6.99 -26.64 12.84
CA GLY A 260 -7.99 -25.95 13.64
C GLY A 260 -7.59 -25.97 15.11
N LEU A 261 -6.79 -25.00 15.50
CA LEU A 261 -6.53 -24.72 16.89
C LEU A 261 -7.88 -24.53 17.55
N PRO A 262 -8.16 -25.23 18.65
CA PRO A 262 -9.51 -25.60 19.01
C PRO A 262 -10.43 -24.41 19.19
N ALA A 263 -11.65 -24.57 18.71
CA ALA A 263 -12.89 -23.94 19.13
C ALA A 263 -13.28 -22.55 18.62
N ALA A 264 -12.63 -21.96 17.60
CA ALA A 264 -13.30 -20.90 16.85
C ALA A 264 -13.06 -21.11 15.37
N PRO A 265 -14.06 -20.94 14.49
CA PRO A 265 -13.80 -20.96 13.07
C PRO A 265 -12.77 -19.86 12.76
N LEU A 266 -11.62 -20.26 12.19
CA LEU A 266 -10.56 -19.32 11.78
C LEU A 266 -11.08 -18.24 10.80
N HIS A 267 -12.20 -18.50 10.15
CA HIS A 267 -12.95 -17.54 9.34
C HIS A 267 -13.49 -16.41 10.25
N GLY A 268 -13.00 -15.20 10.03
CA GLY A 268 -13.32 -14.02 10.84
C GLY A 268 -12.36 -13.74 12.01
N HIS A 269 -11.43 -14.64 12.32
CA HIS A 269 -10.45 -14.40 13.37
C HIS A 269 -9.35 -13.43 12.88
N PRO A 270 -8.92 -12.42 13.68
CA PRO A 270 -7.89 -11.44 13.29
C PRO A 270 -6.60 -12.10 12.78
N LEU A 271 -6.10 -13.14 13.45
CA LEU A 271 -4.90 -13.85 13.04
C LEU A 271 -5.03 -14.49 11.65
N HIS A 272 -6.16 -15.10 11.34
CA HIS A 272 -6.41 -15.68 10.01
C HIS A 272 -6.31 -14.60 8.93
N THR A 273 -6.95 -13.46 9.14
CA THR A 273 -6.90 -12.31 8.22
C THR A 273 -5.46 -11.82 8.01
N VAL A 274 -4.69 -11.70 9.09
CA VAL A 274 -3.28 -11.26 9.02
C VAL A 274 -2.42 -12.25 8.25
N LEU A 275 -2.56 -13.54 8.49
CA LEU A 275 -1.77 -14.58 7.81
C LEU A 275 -2.16 -14.71 6.33
N THR A 276 -3.44 -14.60 6.00
CA THR A 276 -3.92 -14.58 4.60
C THR A 276 -3.35 -13.39 3.82
N ARG A 277 -3.36 -12.21 4.40
CA ARG A 277 -2.77 -11.02 3.80
C ARG A 277 -1.25 -11.15 3.65
N LEU A 278 -0.55 -11.69 4.64
CA LEU A 278 0.89 -11.97 4.55
C LEU A 278 1.20 -12.93 3.40
N TRP A 279 0.44 -14.03 3.29
CA TRP A 279 0.56 -14.97 2.18
C TRP A 279 0.37 -14.27 0.83
N GLY A 280 -0.66 -13.44 0.68
CA GLY A 280 -0.92 -12.69 -0.54
C GLY A 280 0.20 -11.71 -0.90
N VAL A 281 0.78 -11.00 0.09
CA VAL A 281 1.94 -10.12 -0.14
C VAL A 281 3.16 -10.92 -0.57
N CYS A 282 3.48 -12.04 0.08
CA CYS A 282 4.58 -12.91 -0.30
C CYS A 282 4.42 -13.43 -1.73
N THR A 283 3.20 -13.86 -2.10
CA THR A 283 2.88 -14.28 -3.47
C THR A 283 3.08 -13.14 -4.47
N ALA A 284 2.60 -11.93 -4.18
CA ALA A 284 2.80 -10.75 -5.05
C ALA A 284 4.29 -10.42 -5.23
N VAL A 285 5.09 -10.50 -4.17
CA VAL A 285 6.55 -10.29 -4.22
C VAL A 285 7.22 -11.37 -5.09
N CYS A 286 6.84 -12.64 -4.94
CA CYS A 286 7.37 -13.73 -5.76
C CYS A 286 7.00 -13.53 -7.24
N LEU A 287 5.75 -13.19 -7.55
CA LEU A 287 5.28 -12.93 -8.91
C LEU A 287 6.04 -11.77 -9.55
N ILE A 288 6.08 -10.62 -8.89
CA ILE A 288 6.71 -9.41 -9.43
C ILE A 288 8.22 -9.61 -9.69
N ARG A 289 8.86 -10.45 -8.91
CA ARG A 289 10.28 -10.79 -9.07
C ARG A 289 10.55 -11.55 -10.37
N ILE A 290 9.64 -12.39 -10.79
CA ILE A 290 9.81 -13.30 -11.94
C ILE A 290 9.38 -12.66 -13.26
N ILE A 291 8.29 -11.91 -13.25
CA ILE A 291 7.73 -11.29 -14.45
C ILE A 291 8.73 -10.27 -15.02
N PRO A 292 9.09 -10.35 -16.32
CA PRO A 292 9.88 -9.31 -16.96
C PRO A 292 9.03 -8.03 -17.07
N LEU A 293 9.43 -6.99 -16.36
CA LEU A 293 8.73 -5.71 -16.34
C LEU A 293 9.58 -4.65 -17.02
N PRO A 294 8.97 -3.78 -17.85
CA PRO A 294 9.68 -2.67 -18.46
C PRO A 294 10.16 -1.67 -17.39
N PRO A 295 11.09 -0.78 -17.72
CA PRO A 295 11.46 0.32 -16.83
C PRO A 295 10.23 1.10 -16.40
N ALA A 296 10.12 1.39 -15.09
CA ALA A 296 8.97 2.08 -14.55
C ALA A 296 8.87 3.50 -15.11
N ALA A 297 7.74 3.83 -15.72
CA ALA A 297 7.40 5.17 -16.13
C ALA A 297 7.20 6.12 -14.93
N ASP A 298 7.17 7.41 -15.15
CA ASP A 298 7.04 8.42 -14.09
C ASP A 298 5.81 8.21 -13.21
N LEU A 299 4.68 7.83 -13.79
CA LEU A 299 3.46 7.51 -13.04
C LEU A 299 3.70 6.36 -12.06
N ILE A 300 4.37 5.29 -12.51
CA ILE A 300 4.65 4.10 -11.69
C ILE A 300 5.62 4.44 -10.56
N LYS A 301 6.66 5.23 -10.85
CA LYS A 301 7.61 5.74 -9.84
C LYS A 301 6.92 6.60 -8.79
N ASN A 302 5.82 7.25 -9.16
CA ASN A 302 5.12 8.23 -8.34
C ASN A 302 3.78 7.71 -7.79
N SER A 303 3.67 6.41 -7.58
CA SER A 303 2.50 5.73 -7.02
C SER A 303 2.02 6.32 -5.69
N PHE A 304 2.91 6.98 -4.93
CA PHE A 304 2.54 7.70 -3.72
C PHE A 304 1.59 8.88 -4.01
N PHE A 305 1.79 9.62 -5.09
CA PHE A 305 0.90 10.73 -5.45
C PHE A 305 -0.49 10.19 -5.84
N LEU A 306 -0.55 9.09 -6.60
CA LEU A 306 -1.80 8.38 -6.90
C LEU A 306 -2.52 7.98 -5.60
N TYR A 307 -1.79 7.35 -4.66
CA TYR A 307 -2.32 7.01 -3.34
C TYR A 307 -2.83 8.24 -2.58
N ALA A 308 -2.16 9.38 -2.67
CA ALA A 308 -2.56 10.58 -1.93
C ALA A 308 -3.83 11.23 -2.48
N VAL A 309 -4.10 11.16 -3.78
CA VAL A 309 -5.22 11.88 -4.42
C VAL A 309 -6.49 11.03 -4.66
N HIS A 310 -6.40 9.68 -4.66
CA HIS A 310 -7.46 8.80 -5.15
C HIS A 310 -8.82 8.96 -4.44
N PHE A 311 -8.80 9.10 -3.12
CA PHE A 311 -10.00 8.92 -2.30
C PHE A 311 -11.14 9.93 -2.59
N PRO A 312 -10.91 11.25 -2.65
CA PRO A 312 -11.99 12.20 -2.97
C PRO A 312 -12.50 12.02 -4.40
N TRP A 313 -11.63 11.67 -5.34
CA TRP A 313 -12.01 11.47 -6.74
C TRP A 313 -12.86 10.22 -6.93
N ILE A 314 -12.58 9.12 -6.25
CA ILE A 314 -13.44 7.93 -6.27
C ILE A 314 -14.85 8.30 -5.81
N ARG A 315 -14.97 9.02 -4.69
CA ARG A 315 -16.27 9.42 -4.16
C ARG A 315 -17.01 10.37 -5.09
N LEU A 316 -16.31 11.33 -5.66
CA LEU A 316 -16.88 12.28 -6.62
C LEU A 316 -17.35 11.56 -7.89
N LEU A 317 -16.51 10.71 -8.47
CA LEU A 317 -16.84 9.96 -9.69
C LEU A 317 -18.04 9.03 -9.47
N ASN A 318 -18.06 8.26 -8.39
CA ASN A 318 -19.19 7.36 -8.11
C ASN A 318 -20.51 8.14 -7.93
N LYS A 319 -20.49 9.24 -7.16
CA LYS A 319 -21.69 10.06 -6.95
C LYS A 319 -22.17 10.75 -8.22
N THR A 320 -21.24 11.31 -9.03
CA THR A 320 -21.63 11.95 -10.30
C THR A 320 -22.08 10.94 -11.34
N ALA A 321 -21.44 9.77 -11.41
CA ALA A 321 -21.85 8.69 -12.29
C ALA A 321 -23.26 8.16 -11.95
N ALA A 322 -23.61 8.04 -10.67
CA ALA A 322 -24.94 7.65 -10.23
C ALA A 322 -26.06 8.65 -10.60
N LEU A 323 -25.71 9.90 -10.89
CA LEU A 323 -26.68 10.90 -11.39
C LEU A 323 -26.88 10.83 -12.90
N ILE A 324 -25.95 10.21 -13.66
CA ILE A 324 -25.92 10.25 -15.12
C ILE A 324 -26.22 8.87 -15.72
N LEU A 325 -25.69 7.80 -15.10
CA LEU A 325 -25.82 6.43 -15.59
C LEU A 325 -27.12 5.79 -15.08
N PRO A 326 -27.68 4.82 -15.82
CA PRO A 326 -28.83 4.05 -15.37
C PRO A 326 -28.55 3.36 -14.03
N SER A 327 -29.56 3.28 -13.16
CA SER A 327 -29.49 2.56 -11.88
C SER A 327 -29.59 1.04 -12.13
N THR A 328 -28.46 0.43 -12.49
CA THR A 328 -28.36 -1.00 -12.84
C THR A 328 -27.09 -1.65 -12.27
N PRO A 329 -27.09 -2.99 -12.07
CA PRO A 329 -25.88 -3.74 -11.71
C PRO A 329 -24.71 -3.54 -12.69
N ALA A 330 -25.01 -3.43 -14.00
CA ALA A 330 -24.01 -3.20 -15.02
C ALA A 330 -23.28 -1.87 -14.85
N SER A 331 -24.01 -0.79 -14.51
CA SER A 331 -23.43 0.53 -14.23
C SER A 331 -22.54 0.50 -12.99
N ALA A 332 -22.96 -0.19 -11.92
CA ALA A 332 -22.18 -0.37 -10.71
C ALA A 332 -20.84 -1.08 -11.01
N LEU A 333 -20.89 -2.25 -11.65
CA LEU A 333 -19.71 -3.05 -11.99
C LEU A 333 -18.80 -2.34 -13.00
N PHE A 334 -19.37 -1.63 -13.98
CA PHE A 334 -18.60 -0.80 -14.92
C PHE A 334 -17.75 0.25 -14.17
N MET A 335 -18.37 1.02 -13.29
CA MET A 335 -17.68 2.03 -12.50
C MET A 335 -16.65 1.39 -11.55
N PHE A 336 -16.99 0.29 -10.90
CA PHE A 336 -16.09 -0.42 -9.99
C PHE A 336 -14.84 -0.95 -10.70
N ILE A 337 -15.02 -1.64 -11.84
CA ILE A 337 -13.91 -2.26 -12.59
C ILE A 337 -12.99 -1.19 -13.20
N LEU A 338 -13.56 -0.11 -13.77
CA LEU A 338 -12.80 0.93 -14.45
C LEU A 338 -12.28 2.04 -13.52
N MET A 339 -12.66 2.06 -12.26
CA MET A 339 -12.24 3.09 -11.31
C MET A 339 -10.71 3.29 -11.26
N PRO A 340 -9.86 2.24 -11.22
CA PRO A 340 -8.41 2.44 -11.28
C PRO A 340 -7.95 3.19 -12.52
N VAL A 341 -8.57 2.94 -13.68
CA VAL A 341 -8.23 3.63 -14.93
C VAL A 341 -8.60 5.12 -14.85
N PHE A 342 -9.79 5.44 -14.36
CA PHE A 342 -10.21 6.83 -14.16
C PHE A 342 -9.28 7.57 -13.18
N ILE A 343 -8.91 6.93 -12.08
CA ILE A 343 -8.00 7.51 -11.10
C ILE A 343 -6.59 7.70 -11.68
N ILE A 344 -6.09 6.78 -12.49
CA ILE A 344 -4.82 6.94 -13.22
C ILE A 344 -4.87 8.18 -14.10
N ILE A 345 -5.92 8.33 -14.92
CA ILE A 345 -6.09 9.48 -15.84
C ILE A 345 -6.11 10.79 -15.05
N ILE A 346 -6.93 10.88 -14.01
CA ILE A 346 -7.02 12.07 -13.15
C ILE A 346 -5.67 12.38 -12.49
N THR A 347 -5.00 11.36 -11.98
CA THR A 347 -3.67 11.50 -11.36
C THR A 347 -2.65 12.02 -12.37
N CYS A 348 -2.66 11.53 -13.61
CA CYS A 348 -1.80 12.02 -14.68
C CYS A 348 -2.07 13.48 -15.00
N ILE A 349 -3.33 13.89 -15.13
CA ILE A 349 -3.72 15.28 -15.40
C ILE A 349 -3.25 16.20 -14.27
N ILE A 350 -3.57 15.85 -13.01
CA ILE A 350 -3.21 16.66 -11.84
C ILE A 350 -1.68 16.75 -11.71
N SER A 351 -0.98 15.60 -11.78
CA SER A 351 0.47 15.58 -11.63
C SER A 351 1.20 16.36 -12.72
N SER A 352 0.75 16.25 -13.99
CA SER A 352 1.33 16.99 -15.11
C SER A 352 1.11 18.50 -14.97
N SER A 353 -0.09 18.91 -14.59
CA SER A 353 -0.43 20.31 -14.33
C SER A 353 0.39 20.87 -13.16
N MET A 354 0.48 20.12 -12.05
CA MET A 354 1.25 20.56 -10.89
C MET A 354 2.75 20.61 -11.15
N LYS A 355 3.31 19.67 -11.92
CA LYS A 355 4.73 19.71 -12.34
C LYS A 355 5.03 20.97 -13.14
N LYS A 356 4.10 21.39 -14.00
CA LYS A 356 4.26 22.57 -14.87
C LYS A 356 4.09 23.89 -14.11
N ILE A 357 3.09 23.99 -13.22
CA ILE A 357 2.70 25.26 -12.58
C ILE A 357 3.42 25.44 -11.23
N PHE A 358 3.53 24.37 -10.44
CA PHE A 358 4.06 24.38 -9.07
C PHE A 358 5.06 23.23 -8.81
N PRO A 359 6.21 23.17 -9.52
CA PRO A 359 7.13 22.03 -9.46
C PRO A 359 7.68 21.76 -8.07
N GLY A 360 7.95 22.80 -7.28
CA GLY A 360 8.43 22.66 -5.89
C GLY A 360 7.38 22.04 -4.98
N THR A 361 6.13 22.49 -5.05
CA THR A 361 5.01 21.95 -4.29
C THR A 361 4.74 20.50 -4.66
N TYR A 362 4.73 20.20 -5.98
CA TYR A 362 4.58 18.84 -6.47
C TYR A 362 5.66 17.91 -5.91
N PHE A 363 6.93 18.34 -5.94
CA PHE A 363 8.05 17.56 -5.40
C PHE A 363 7.84 17.21 -3.94
N VAL A 364 7.40 18.16 -3.11
CA VAL A 364 7.13 17.91 -1.70
C VAL A 364 5.92 16.98 -1.52
N LEU A 365 4.79 17.26 -2.20
CA LEU A 365 3.56 16.47 -2.10
C LEU A 365 3.72 15.04 -2.62
N SER A 366 4.65 14.81 -3.55
CA SER A 366 5.00 13.47 -4.06
C SER A 366 5.99 12.70 -3.15
N GLY A 367 6.39 13.28 -2.01
CA GLY A 367 7.37 12.67 -1.10
C GLY A 367 8.79 12.64 -1.68
N GLY A 368 9.16 13.64 -2.49
CA GLY A 368 10.50 13.74 -3.08
C GLY A 368 10.76 12.79 -4.25
N ARG A 369 9.72 12.21 -4.84
CA ARG A 369 9.81 11.22 -5.93
C ARG A 369 9.61 11.81 -7.34
N GLY A 370 9.35 13.08 -7.45
CA GLY A 370 8.94 13.77 -8.69
C GLY A 370 10.07 14.48 -9.46
N ARG A 371 11.34 14.05 -9.30
CA ARG A 371 12.46 14.57 -10.12
C ARG A 371 12.67 13.71 -11.34
#